data_e65d5a333cd8d30e34dce4f7e2608504
#
_entry.id   e65d5a333cd8d30e34dce4f7e2608504
#
_cell.length_a   1.000
_cell.length_b   1.000
_cell.length_c   1.000
_cell.angle_alpha   90.00
_cell.angle_beta   90.00
_cell.angle_gamma   90.00
#
_symmetry.space_group_name_H-M   'P 1'
#
loop_
_entity.id
_entity.type
_entity.pdbx_description
1 polymer ?
#
loop_
_entity_poly.entity_id
_entity_poly.type
_entity_poly.pdbx_seq_one_letter_code
_entity_poly.pdbx_strand_id
1 'polypeptide(L)'
;VMHDEVERAARSGELAKLDRALADMKDRYGGTVYAQQAALLAAKVFQEKGNADAARAALTWVAEKAPDEGYRAVARLRLAGLLMDAGKHDEAIAQLEGTFPGEFAALAADRRGDILLGKGKKVEARAEYLKAYKGLDERTDYRRMVEVKLNALGTDPATTPAAVANEAKP
;
A
#
# COMPACT_ATOMS: atom_id res chain seq x y z
N VAL A 1 14.44 24.03 4.26
CA VAL A 1 13.78 25.13 3.60
C VAL A 1 12.45 24.70 3.00
N MET A 2 12.34 24.12 1.77
CA MET A 2 11.01 23.72 1.23
C MET A 2 10.42 22.47 1.89
N HIS A 3 11.24 21.48 2.21
CA HIS A 3 10.79 20.32 2.98
C HIS A 3 10.22 20.76 4.35
N ASP A 4 10.85 21.72 5.00
CA ASP A 4 10.38 22.27 6.28
C ASP A 4 9.05 23.02 6.15
N GLU A 5 8.75 23.57 4.96
CA GLU A 5 7.44 24.20 4.70
C GLU A 5 6.35 23.16 4.59
N VAL A 6 6.59 22.04 3.88
CA VAL A 6 5.65 20.91 3.84
C VAL A 6 5.43 20.33 5.22
N GLU A 7 6.51 20.11 6.00
CA GLU A 7 6.38 19.58 7.36
C GLU A 7 5.61 20.53 8.28
N ARG A 8 5.85 21.85 8.19
CA ARG A 8 5.10 22.84 8.98
C ARG A 8 3.62 22.88 8.62
N ALA A 9 3.33 22.87 7.31
CA ALA A 9 1.97 22.84 6.82
C ALA A 9 1.26 21.53 7.23
N ALA A 10 1.97 20.41 7.19
CA ALA A 10 1.47 19.11 7.67
C ALA A 10 1.12 19.14 9.17
N ARG A 11 2.01 19.70 10.00
CA ARG A 11 1.77 19.83 11.45
C ARG A 11 0.65 20.81 11.81
N SER A 12 0.50 21.89 11.05
CA SER A 12 -0.59 22.86 11.29
C SER A 12 -1.96 22.30 10.88
N GLY A 13 -1.99 21.27 10.02
CA GLY A 13 -3.23 20.71 9.48
C GLY A 13 -3.96 21.63 8.49
N GLU A 14 -3.29 22.70 8.01
CA GLU A 14 -3.83 23.64 7.03
C GLU A 14 -3.69 23.06 5.61
N LEU A 15 -4.71 22.30 5.15
CA LEU A 15 -4.66 21.53 3.92
C LEU A 15 -4.33 22.36 2.68
N ALA A 16 -4.84 23.60 2.60
CA ALA A 16 -4.54 24.48 1.46
C ALA A 16 -3.06 24.93 1.41
N LYS A 17 -2.44 25.12 2.57
CA LYS A 17 -1.00 25.42 2.63
C LYS A 17 -0.17 24.18 2.32
N LEU A 18 -0.59 23.01 2.81
CA LEU A 18 0.06 21.76 2.53
C LEU A 18 0.05 21.43 1.03
N ASP A 19 -1.10 21.63 0.39
CA ASP A 19 -1.25 21.37 -1.05
C ASP A 19 -0.32 22.27 -1.88
N ARG A 20 -0.27 23.55 -1.58
CA ARG A 20 0.64 24.51 -2.25
C ARG A 20 2.11 24.17 -2.02
N ALA A 21 2.51 23.92 -0.77
CA ALA A 21 3.88 23.56 -0.44
C ALA A 21 4.32 22.26 -1.14
N LEU A 22 3.42 21.29 -1.22
CA LEU A 22 3.67 20.05 -1.95
C LEU A 22 3.80 20.28 -3.47
N ALA A 23 2.93 21.10 -4.05
CA ALA A 23 3.01 21.46 -5.48
C ALA A 23 4.35 22.13 -5.82
N ASP A 24 4.76 23.13 -5.03
CA ASP A 24 6.04 23.81 -5.18
C ASP A 24 7.23 22.84 -5.02
N MET A 25 7.14 21.90 -4.09
CA MET A 25 8.17 20.88 -3.87
C MET A 25 8.29 19.94 -5.06
N LYS A 26 7.17 19.48 -5.62
CA LYS A 26 7.13 18.62 -6.81
C LYS A 26 7.69 19.32 -8.05
N ASP A 27 7.34 20.59 -8.24
CA ASP A 27 7.78 21.37 -9.39
C ASP A 27 9.30 21.59 -9.39
N ARG A 28 9.84 21.99 -8.26
CA ARG A 28 11.26 22.37 -8.15
C ARG A 28 12.19 21.22 -7.84
N TYR A 29 11.72 20.20 -7.13
CA TYR A 29 12.55 19.13 -6.56
C TYR A 29 11.98 17.73 -6.77
N GLY A 30 11.08 17.55 -7.74
CA GLY A 30 10.33 16.30 -7.97
C GLY A 30 11.19 15.04 -8.15
N GLY A 31 12.43 15.17 -8.65
CA GLY A 31 13.37 14.06 -8.78
C GLY A 31 14.10 13.66 -7.48
N THR A 32 13.86 14.36 -6.37
CA THR A 32 14.58 14.12 -5.12
C THR A 32 13.81 13.21 -4.15
N VAL A 33 14.55 12.51 -3.31
CA VAL A 33 13.98 11.73 -2.19
C VAL A 33 13.13 12.60 -1.26
N TYR A 34 13.53 13.84 -1.05
CA TYR A 34 12.79 14.80 -0.21
C TYR A 34 11.39 15.11 -0.74
N ALA A 35 11.23 15.22 -2.06
CA ALA A 35 9.91 15.42 -2.65
C ALA A 35 9.01 14.18 -2.50
N GLN A 36 9.59 13.00 -2.59
CA GLN A 36 8.87 11.73 -2.39
C GLN A 36 8.41 11.59 -0.94
N GLN A 37 9.29 11.84 0.02
CA GLN A 37 8.96 11.83 1.46
C GLN A 37 7.88 12.87 1.79
N ALA A 38 8.02 14.09 1.25
CA ALA A 38 7.04 15.15 1.42
C ALA A 38 5.65 14.74 0.88
N ALA A 39 5.60 14.10 -0.29
CA ALA A 39 4.35 13.63 -0.87
C ALA A 39 3.71 12.49 -0.06
N LEU A 40 4.51 11.56 0.47
CA LEU A 40 4.00 10.49 1.35
C LEU A 40 3.49 11.04 2.68
N LEU A 41 4.17 12.05 3.25
CA LEU A 41 3.71 12.75 4.45
C LEU A 41 2.39 13.49 4.19
N ALA A 42 2.33 14.26 3.10
CA ALA A 42 1.12 14.98 2.72
C ALA A 42 -0.06 14.04 2.49
N ALA A 43 0.16 12.92 1.81
CA ALA A 43 -0.87 11.90 1.59
C ALA A 43 -1.46 11.40 2.91
N LYS A 44 -0.61 11.14 3.91
CA LYS A 44 -1.06 10.73 5.25
C LYS A 44 -1.96 11.81 5.88
N VAL A 45 -1.52 13.06 5.88
CA VAL A 45 -2.29 14.17 6.49
C VAL A 45 -3.61 14.39 5.75
N PHE A 46 -3.62 14.36 4.42
CA PHE A 46 -4.85 14.45 3.63
C PHE A 46 -5.83 13.34 4.00
N GLN A 47 -5.35 12.10 4.13
CA GLN A 47 -6.18 10.97 4.51
C GLN A 47 -6.75 11.14 5.93
N GLU A 48 -5.94 11.50 6.91
CA GLU A 48 -6.36 11.74 8.30
C GLU A 48 -7.39 12.87 8.41
N LYS A 49 -7.33 13.85 7.52
CA LYS A 49 -8.28 14.97 7.45
C LYS A 49 -9.48 14.72 6.52
N GLY A 50 -9.63 13.51 6.00
CA GLY A 50 -10.76 13.12 5.16
C GLY A 50 -10.69 13.61 3.71
N ASN A 51 -9.55 14.17 3.25
CA ASN A 51 -9.35 14.57 1.86
C ASN A 51 -8.73 13.40 1.05
N ALA A 52 -9.58 12.41 0.75
CA ALA A 52 -9.17 11.20 0.04
C ALA A 52 -8.64 11.48 -1.39
N ASP A 53 -9.19 12.48 -2.08
CA ASP A 53 -8.75 12.83 -3.44
C ASP A 53 -7.35 13.41 -3.46
N ALA A 54 -7.00 14.30 -2.55
CA ALA A 54 -5.66 14.86 -2.43
C ALA A 54 -4.66 13.77 -1.98
N ALA A 55 -5.06 12.90 -1.06
CA ALA A 55 -4.24 11.76 -0.63
C ALA A 55 -3.93 10.83 -1.82
N ARG A 56 -4.94 10.48 -2.60
CA ARG A 56 -4.79 9.65 -3.81
C ARG A 56 -3.87 10.30 -4.83
N ALA A 57 -4.05 11.59 -5.12
CA ALA A 57 -3.21 12.32 -6.06
C ALA A 57 -1.74 12.36 -5.63
N ALA A 58 -1.46 12.56 -4.34
CA ALA A 58 -0.10 12.55 -3.81
C ALA A 58 0.55 11.16 -3.91
N LEU A 59 -0.19 10.08 -3.57
CA LEU A 59 0.30 8.71 -3.68
C LEU A 59 0.51 8.28 -5.12
N THR A 60 -0.39 8.64 -6.03
CA THR A 60 -0.25 8.35 -7.46
C THR A 60 1.01 8.99 -8.02
N TRP A 61 1.29 10.24 -7.64
CA TRP A 61 2.50 10.92 -8.07
C TRP A 61 3.77 10.18 -7.62
N VAL A 62 3.84 9.69 -6.36
CA VAL A 62 4.98 8.91 -5.88
C VAL A 62 5.07 7.57 -6.60
N ALA A 63 3.96 6.87 -6.77
CA ALA A 63 3.91 5.58 -7.45
C ALA A 63 4.43 5.63 -8.90
N GLU A 64 4.18 6.74 -9.60
CA GLU A 64 4.55 6.92 -11.01
C GLU A 64 5.91 7.59 -11.20
N LYS A 65 6.30 8.52 -10.34
CA LYS A 65 7.42 9.44 -10.56
C LYS A 65 8.62 9.20 -9.66
N ALA A 66 8.47 8.48 -8.54
CA ALA A 66 9.59 8.23 -7.65
C ALA A 66 10.70 7.42 -8.36
N PRO A 67 11.96 7.89 -8.37
CA PRO A 67 13.08 7.10 -8.89
C PRO A 67 13.34 5.84 -8.07
N ASP A 68 13.14 5.91 -6.78
CA ASP A 68 13.37 4.80 -5.85
C ASP A 68 12.20 3.80 -5.84
N GLU A 69 12.52 2.51 -6.02
CA GLU A 69 11.52 1.44 -6.08
C GLU A 69 10.81 1.20 -4.75
N GLY A 70 11.49 1.42 -3.63
CA GLY A 70 10.91 1.28 -2.30
C GLY A 70 9.80 2.33 -2.07
N TYR A 71 10.05 3.59 -2.45
CA TYR A 71 9.03 4.64 -2.37
C TYR A 71 7.84 4.35 -3.30
N ARG A 72 8.08 3.87 -4.52
CA ARG A 72 7.00 3.43 -5.41
C ARG A 72 6.18 2.30 -4.78
N ALA A 73 6.83 1.31 -4.20
CA ALA A 73 6.17 0.19 -3.54
C ALA A 73 5.29 0.66 -2.36
N VAL A 74 5.81 1.51 -1.49
CA VAL A 74 5.04 2.11 -0.38
C VAL A 74 3.82 2.88 -0.89
N ALA A 75 4.01 3.71 -1.91
CA ALA A 75 2.92 4.49 -2.49
C ALA A 75 1.82 3.59 -3.09
N ARG A 76 2.21 2.57 -3.84
CA ARG A 76 1.28 1.61 -4.45
C ARG A 76 0.48 0.83 -3.40
N LEU A 77 1.14 0.38 -2.33
CA LEU A 77 0.48 -0.30 -1.21
C LEU A 77 -0.54 0.59 -0.50
N ARG A 78 -0.19 1.84 -0.23
CA ARG A 78 -1.10 2.82 0.39
C ARG A 78 -2.25 3.19 -0.52
N LEU A 79 -1.95 3.40 -1.81
CA LEU A 79 -2.97 3.71 -2.83
C LEU A 79 -3.98 2.57 -2.97
N ALA A 80 -3.52 1.32 -2.99
CA ALA A 80 -4.40 0.15 -3.00
C ALA A 80 -5.31 0.11 -1.77
N GLY A 81 -4.80 0.47 -0.58
CA GLY A 81 -5.62 0.60 0.63
C GLY A 81 -6.71 1.65 0.49
N LEU A 82 -6.36 2.86 0.04
CA LEU A 82 -7.34 3.94 -0.19
C LEU A 82 -8.43 3.55 -1.20
N LEU A 83 -8.04 2.89 -2.28
CA LEU A 83 -8.98 2.44 -3.31
C LEU A 83 -9.89 1.33 -2.79
N MET A 84 -9.36 0.41 -1.99
CA MET A 84 -10.15 -0.63 -1.33
C MET A 84 -11.19 -0.02 -0.38
N ASP A 85 -10.81 0.94 0.45
CA ASP A 85 -11.71 1.64 1.38
C ASP A 85 -12.81 2.41 0.64
N ALA A 86 -12.52 2.88 -0.57
CA ALA A 86 -13.50 3.52 -1.46
C ALA A 86 -14.37 2.51 -2.26
N GLY A 87 -14.22 1.20 -2.04
CA GLY A 87 -14.93 0.16 -2.77
C GLY A 87 -14.43 -0.08 -4.20
N LYS A 88 -13.32 0.54 -4.60
CA LYS A 88 -12.71 0.44 -5.93
C LYS A 88 -11.74 -0.74 -6.02
N HIS A 89 -12.26 -1.94 -5.83
CA HIS A 89 -11.44 -3.15 -5.69
C HIS A 89 -10.59 -3.47 -6.92
N ASP A 90 -11.11 -3.28 -8.13
CA ASP A 90 -10.37 -3.57 -9.38
C ASP A 90 -9.22 -2.59 -9.59
N GLU A 91 -9.45 -1.29 -9.32
CA GLU A 91 -8.40 -0.28 -9.34
C GLU A 91 -7.34 -0.56 -8.26
N ALA A 92 -7.76 -1.02 -7.07
CA ALA A 92 -6.86 -1.37 -5.98
C ALA A 92 -5.96 -2.55 -6.34
N ILE A 93 -6.50 -3.62 -6.95
CA ILE A 93 -5.71 -4.76 -7.41
C ILE A 93 -4.71 -4.33 -8.49
N ALA A 94 -5.12 -3.47 -9.43
CA ALA A 94 -4.23 -2.98 -10.47
C ALA A 94 -2.98 -2.27 -9.92
N GLN A 95 -3.08 -1.60 -8.76
CA GLN A 95 -1.92 -1.00 -8.09
C GLN A 95 -0.92 -2.04 -7.56
N LEU A 96 -1.36 -3.27 -7.35
CA LEU A 96 -0.55 -4.35 -6.78
C LEU A 96 -0.07 -5.35 -7.81
N GLU A 97 -0.32 -5.11 -9.10
CA GLU A 97 0.17 -5.95 -10.20
C GLU A 97 1.68 -5.78 -10.40
N GLY A 98 2.30 -6.81 -10.99
CA GLY A 98 3.73 -6.80 -11.28
C GLY A 98 4.61 -7.07 -10.06
N THR A 99 5.88 -6.71 -10.19
CA THR A 99 6.91 -7.02 -9.20
C THR A 99 6.96 -5.96 -8.10
N PHE A 100 7.18 -6.43 -6.88
CA PHE A 100 7.51 -5.61 -5.73
C PHE A 100 8.90 -5.97 -5.22
N PRO A 101 9.73 -4.99 -4.81
CA PRO A 101 11.06 -5.28 -4.29
C PRO A 101 10.98 -5.99 -2.93
N GLY A 102 11.83 -6.98 -2.74
CA GLY A 102 12.16 -7.67 -1.51
C GLY A 102 11.01 -7.84 -0.51
N GLU A 103 11.12 -7.17 0.60
CA GLU A 103 10.18 -7.20 1.72
C GLU A 103 8.75 -6.74 1.39
N PHE A 104 8.58 -5.91 0.37
CA PHE A 104 7.25 -5.42 -0.04
C PHE A 104 6.41 -6.48 -0.76
N ALA A 105 7.02 -7.54 -1.28
CA ALA A 105 6.30 -8.60 -2.01
C ALA A 105 5.28 -9.31 -1.12
N ALA A 106 5.64 -9.64 0.12
CA ALA A 106 4.73 -10.26 1.07
C ALA A 106 3.60 -9.32 1.50
N LEU A 107 3.90 -8.04 1.69
CA LEU A 107 2.90 -7.02 2.02
C LEU A 107 1.91 -6.82 0.87
N ALA A 108 2.39 -6.83 -0.37
CA ALA A 108 1.53 -6.74 -1.54
C ALA A 108 0.62 -7.97 -1.67
N ALA A 109 1.12 -9.17 -1.38
CA ALA A 109 0.31 -10.39 -1.37
C ALA A 109 -0.77 -10.33 -0.29
N ASP A 110 -0.45 -9.91 0.94
CA ASP A 110 -1.45 -9.74 1.99
C ASP A 110 -2.53 -8.72 1.58
N ARG A 111 -2.14 -7.59 1.02
CA ARG A 111 -3.09 -6.57 0.55
C ARG A 111 -3.98 -7.07 -0.59
N ARG A 112 -3.43 -7.86 -1.54
CA ARG A 112 -4.25 -8.53 -2.57
C ARG A 112 -5.25 -9.49 -1.96
N GLY A 113 -4.83 -10.24 -0.94
CA GLY A 113 -5.72 -11.13 -0.18
C GLY A 113 -6.91 -10.37 0.42
N ASP A 114 -6.66 -9.22 1.08
CA ASP A 114 -7.71 -8.38 1.65
C ASP A 114 -8.71 -7.89 0.59
N ILE A 115 -8.21 -7.43 -0.56
CA ILE A 115 -9.05 -6.93 -1.65
C ILE A 115 -9.88 -8.06 -2.26
N LEU A 116 -9.27 -9.22 -2.50
CA LEU A 116 -9.96 -10.40 -3.05
C LEU A 116 -11.04 -10.91 -2.10
N LEU A 117 -10.75 -10.89 -0.79
CA LEU A 117 -11.73 -11.25 0.22
C LEU A 117 -12.92 -10.27 0.20
N GLY A 118 -12.66 -8.97 0.07
CA GLY A 118 -13.70 -7.95 -0.11
C GLY A 118 -14.57 -8.15 -1.35
N LYS A 119 -14.02 -8.78 -2.39
CA LYS A 119 -14.75 -9.20 -3.60
C LYS A 119 -15.48 -10.54 -3.45
N GLY A 120 -15.42 -11.19 -2.28
CA GLY A 120 -15.98 -12.52 -2.05
C GLY A 120 -15.17 -13.68 -2.64
N LYS A 121 -13.97 -13.41 -3.17
CA LYS A 121 -13.08 -14.39 -3.79
C LYS A 121 -12.20 -15.08 -2.76
N LYS A 122 -12.82 -15.91 -1.91
CA LYS A 122 -12.16 -16.54 -0.75
C LYS A 122 -11.01 -17.46 -1.12
N VAL A 123 -11.11 -18.19 -2.24
CA VAL A 123 -10.07 -19.14 -2.68
C VAL A 123 -8.81 -18.37 -3.10
N GLU A 124 -8.98 -17.35 -3.94
CA GLU A 124 -7.87 -16.50 -4.39
C GLU A 124 -7.27 -15.70 -3.23
N ALA A 125 -8.10 -15.17 -2.31
CA ALA A 125 -7.64 -14.48 -1.12
C ALA A 125 -6.75 -15.37 -0.25
N ARG A 126 -7.15 -16.63 -0.04
CA ARG A 126 -6.37 -17.62 0.68
C ARG A 126 -5.00 -17.86 0.03
N ALA A 127 -4.96 -18.01 -1.28
CA ALA A 127 -3.71 -18.21 -2.02
C ALA A 127 -2.73 -17.02 -1.83
N GLU A 128 -3.24 -15.78 -1.87
CA GLU A 128 -2.44 -14.59 -1.63
C GLU A 128 -1.95 -14.49 -0.18
N TYR A 129 -2.78 -14.81 0.81
CA TYR A 129 -2.36 -14.84 2.21
C TYR A 129 -1.29 -15.93 2.48
N LEU A 130 -1.36 -17.09 1.82
CA LEU A 130 -0.32 -18.09 1.91
C LEU A 130 1.03 -17.61 1.35
N LYS A 131 1.02 -16.86 0.25
CA LYS A 131 2.22 -16.20 -0.29
C LYS A 131 2.79 -15.20 0.71
N ALA A 132 1.94 -14.37 1.31
CA ALA A 132 2.34 -13.40 2.32
C ALA A 132 2.95 -14.11 3.54
N TYR A 133 2.29 -15.12 4.06
CA TYR A 133 2.77 -15.88 5.21
C TYR A 133 4.15 -16.50 4.99
N LYS A 134 4.39 -17.10 3.81
CA LYS A 134 5.68 -17.67 3.44
C LYS A 134 6.78 -16.63 3.23
N GLY A 135 6.42 -15.44 2.78
CA GLY A 135 7.37 -14.34 2.50
C GLY A 135 7.72 -13.49 3.72
N LEU A 136 7.00 -13.62 4.83
CA LEU A 136 7.25 -12.86 6.06
C LEU A 136 8.16 -13.63 7.01
N ASP A 137 9.02 -12.88 7.73
CA ASP A 137 9.86 -13.45 8.78
C ASP A 137 9.01 -14.05 9.90
N GLU A 138 9.42 -15.23 10.40
CA GLU A 138 8.68 -15.98 11.43
C GLU A 138 8.52 -15.22 12.75
N ARG A 139 9.37 -14.27 13.01
CA ARG A 139 9.40 -13.49 14.26
C ARG A 139 8.53 -12.24 14.21
N THR A 140 7.95 -11.90 13.05
CA THR A 140 7.16 -10.69 12.92
C THR A 140 5.73 -10.90 13.43
N ASP A 141 5.21 -9.93 14.16
CA ASP A 141 3.78 -9.89 14.55
C ASP A 141 2.87 -9.83 13.32
N TYR A 142 3.37 -9.26 12.23
CA TYR A 142 2.65 -9.20 10.96
C TYR A 142 2.36 -10.59 10.39
N ARG A 143 3.31 -11.53 10.47
CA ARG A 143 3.09 -12.93 10.06
C ARG A 143 1.98 -13.59 10.86
N ARG A 144 1.88 -13.30 12.15
CA ARG A 144 0.78 -13.79 13.01
C ARG A 144 -0.57 -13.21 12.59
N MET A 145 -0.61 -11.95 12.19
CA MET A 145 -1.85 -11.35 11.64
C MET A 145 -2.32 -12.07 10.38
N VAL A 146 -1.39 -12.41 9.47
CA VAL A 146 -1.71 -13.18 8.25
C VAL A 146 -2.17 -14.60 8.60
N GLU A 147 -1.56 -15.25 9.59
CA GLU A 147 -2.00 -16.56 10.11
C GLU A 147 -3.45 -16.51 10.62
N VAL A 148 -3.81 -15.46 11.37
CA VAL A 148 -5.20 -15.26 11.83
C VAL A 148 -6.17 -15.13 10.64
N LYS A 149 -5.80 -14.41 9.60
CA LYS A 149 -6.61 -14.30 8.36
C LYS A 149 -6.80 -15.65 7.68
N LEU A 150 -5.74 -16.46 7.60
CA LEU A 150 -5.79 -17.82 7.03
C LEU A 150 -6.67 -18.74 7.86
N ASN A 151 -6.52 -18.74 9.18
CA ASN A 151 -7.34 -19.54 10.09
C ASN A 151 -8.83 -19.16 9.97
N ALA A 152 -9.14 -17.89 9.84
CA ALA A 152 -10.51 -17.41 9.61
C ALA A 152 -11.13 -17.94 8.29
N LEU A 153 -10.27 -18.28 7.31
CA LEU A 153 -10.67 -18.93 6.05
C LEU A 153 -10.57 -20.47 6.11
N GLY A 154 -10.41 -21.04 7.31
CA GLY A 154 -10.32 -22.50 7.52
C GLY A 154 -9.01 -23.13 7.03
N THR A 155 -7.93 -22.36 7.01
CA THR A 155 -6.62 -22.83 6.54
C THR A 155 -5.58 -22.64 7.65
N ASP A 156 -4.99 -23.74 8.11
CA ASP A 156 -3.81 -23.69 8.97
C ASP A 156 -2.54 -23.68 8.09
N PRO A 157 -1.79 -22.57 8.06
CA PRO A 157 -0.62 -22.46 7.20
C PRO A 157 0.53 -23.40 7.61
N ALA A 158 0.56 -23.88 8.86
CA ALA A 158 1.57 -24.79 9.33
C ALA A 158 1.38 -26.23 8.79
N THR A 159 0.15 -26.59 8.46
CA THR A 159 -0.22 -27.95 8.00
C THR A 159 -0.59 -28.00 6.52
N THR A 160 -0.72 -26.88 5.86
CA THR A 160 -1.17 -26.82 4.46
C THR A 160 -0.01 -27.14 3.51
N PRO A 161 -0.07 -28.25 2.74
CA PRO A 161 0.95 -28.55 1.72
C PRO A 161 0.99 -27.48 0.62
N ALA A 162 2.16 -27.29 0.02
CA ALA A 162 2.37 -26.34 -1.08
C ALA A 162 1.43 -26.54 -2.30
N ALA A 163 0.79 -27.72 -2.41
CA ALA A 163 -0.09 -28.09 -3.52
C ALA A 163 -1.41 -27.29 -3.57
N VAL A 164 -1.93 -26.82 -2.43
CA VAL A 164 -3.21 -26.06 -2.39
C VAL A 164 -3.07 -24.65 -3.00
N ALA A 165 -1.85 -24.16 -3.16
CA ALA A 165 -1.59 -22.88 -3.82
C ALA A 165 -1.80 -22.91 -5.35
N ASN A 166 -1.92 -24.11 -5.94
CA ASN A 166 -1.98 -24.31 -7.40
C ASN A 166 -3.38 -24.62 -7.93
N GLU A 167 -4.36 -24.85 -7.08
CA GLU A 167 -5.75 -25.15 -7.52
C GLU A 167 -6.56 -23.91 -7.94
N ALA A 168 -5.95 -22.71 -7.87
CA ALA A 168 -6.58 -21.45 -8.27
C ALA A 168 -6.21 -20.98 -9.68
N LYS A 169 -5.81 -21.88 -10.59
CA LYS A 169 -5.74 -21.56 -12.03
C LYS A 169 -6.94 -22.12 -12.75
N PRO A 170 -7.68 -21.27 -13.49
CA PRO A 170 -8.74 -21.71 -14.38
C PRO A 170 -8.21 -22.59 -15.51
#